data_91132a8f0fb7e24433af3135fbc7b62d
#
_entry.id   91132a8f0fb7e24433af3135fbc7b62d
#
_cell.length_a   1.000
_cell.length_b   1.000
_cell.length_c   1.000
_cell.angle_alpha   90.00
_cell.angle_beta   90.00
_cell.angle_gamma   90.00
#
_symmetry.space_group_name_H-M   'P 1'
#
loop_
_entity.id
_entity.type
_entity.pdbx_description
1 polymer ?
#
loop_
_entity_poly.entity_id
_entity_poly.type
_entity_poly.pdbx_seq_one_letter_code
_entity_poly.pdbx_strand_id
1 'polypeptide(L)'
;EAAEAFLALDDFPVAELLDYSLYALYQRDFVPKYIQAPLEQLIEVDPKDEYPAARLMQRHFVIHVGGTNTGKTYQSIQRLKQADSGVYLAPLRLLACEIQDTLNHDGVACSLLTGEEEDLVPMARHIASTVEKLNLYEQYEVCVIDECQMIADRERGFAWTRAILGCQSEEVHICTAPEALSLVLRLIKSCGDTVEVHEHERTTRLEYLPEPISLEETEPGDALIAFSKKTVLEYADRMNAAGHPTSIIYGALPYPARRMQMDRFLRRETELLVATDAIGMGLNLPVRRILFTTDKKFDGKHSR
;
A
#
# COMPACT_ATOMS: atom_id res chain seq x y z
N GLU A 1 -1.29 43.86 -6.86
CA GLU A 1 -0.35 42.77 -7.28
C GLU A 1 -0.61 42.31 -8.72
N ALA A 2 -1.82 41.79 -9.07
CA ALA A 2 -2.11 41.36 -10.45
C ALA A 2 -2.10 42.51 -11.44
N ALA A 3 -2.60 43.71 -11.07
CA ALA A 3 -2.57 44.91 -11.88
C ALA A 3 -1.17 45.50 -12.01
N GLU A 4 -0.33 45.41 -11.00
CA GLU A 4 1.07 45.86 -11.02
C GLU A 4 1.95 44.93 -11.86
N ALA A 5 1.72 43.61 -11.80
CA ALA A 5 2.37 42.64 -12.68
C ALA A 5 1.99 42.83 -14.14
N PHE A 6 0.74 43.20 -14.40
CA PHE A 6 0.23 43.52 -15.76
C PHE A 6 0.90 44.76 -16.35
N LEU A 7 1.15 45.79 -15.55
CA LEU A 7 1.79 47.05 -16.01
C LEU A 7 3.31 46.89 -16.20
N ALA A 8 3.91 45.82 -15.76
CA ALA A 8 5.34 45.55 -15.91
C ALA A 8 5.72 44.65 -17.08
N LEU A 9 4.74 44.20 -17.89
CA LEU A 9 4.95 43.28 -19.01
C LEU A 9 4.87 44.04 -20.37
N ASP A 10 6.02 44.27 -20.98
CA ASP A 10 6.11 44.96 -22.27
C ASP A 10 5.69 44.10 -23.48
N ASP A 11 5.60 42.76 -23.38
CA ASP A 11 5.34 41.88 -24.55
C ASP A 11 4.58 40.57 -24.20
N PHE A 12 3.63 40.59 -23.27
CA PHE A 12 2.86 39.36 -22.97
C PHE A 12 1.53 39.37 -23.74
N PRO A 13 1.09 38.21 -24.29
CA PRO A 13 -0.23 38.14 -24.93
C PRO A 13 -1.33 38.34 -23.88
N VAL A 14 -1.94 39.52 -23.95
CA VAL A 14 -2.99 39.97 -23.01
C VAL A 14 -4.14 38.97 -22.88
N ALA A 15 -4.45 38.25 -23.95
CA ALA A 15 -5.48 37.23 -24.00
C ALA A 15 -5.15 36.05 -23.07
N GLU A 16 -3.92 35.53 -23.08
CA GLU A 16 -3.50 34.39 -22.22
C GLU A 16 -3.45 34.79 -20.76
N LEU A 17 -3.02 36.02 -20.46
CA LEU A 17 -2.99 36.53 -19.07
C LEU A 17 -4.42 36.72 -18.54
N LEU A 18 -5.36 37.20 -19.33
CA LEU A 18 -6.76 37.34 -18.97
C LEU A 18 -7.42 35.99 -18.76
N ASP A 19 -7.17 35.03 -19.65
CA ASP A 19 -7.71 33.67 -19.53
C ASP A 19 -7.19 32.98 -18.26
N TYR A 20 -5.90 33.07 -17.97
CA TYR A 20 -5.31 32.53 -16.76
C TYR A 20 -5.85 33.20 -15.49
N SER A 21 -5.98 34.53 -15.49
CA SER A 21 -6.48 35.29 -14.35
C SER A 21 -7.97 35.04 -14.10
N LEU A 22 -8.77 34.97 -15.18
CA LEU A 22 -10.18 34.61 -15.09
C LEU A 22 -10.39 33.19 -14.63
N TYR A 23 -9.59 32.24 -15.12
CA TYR A 23 -9.64 30.85 -14.66
C TYR A 23 -9.23 30.73 -13.18
N ALA A 24 -8.19 31.42 -12.73
CA ALA A 24 -7.78 31.43 -11.34
C ALA A 24 -8.86 32.03 -10.41
N LEU A 25 -9.51 33.13 -10.83
CA LEU A 25 -10.65 33.71 -10.11
C LEU A 25 -11.86 32.78 -10.09
N TYR A 26 -12.17 32.14 -11.21
CA TYR A 26 -13.22 31.14 -11.32
C TYR A 26 -12.98 29.97 -10.35
N GLN A 27 -11.79 29.38 -10.34
CA GLN A 27 -11.44 28.27 -9.44
C GLN A 27 -11.43 28.69 -7.96
N ARG A 28 -10.93 29.89 -7.65
CA ARG A 28 -10.79 30.36 -6.28
C ARG A 28 -12.11 30.83 -5.65
N ASP A 29 -12.88 31.61 -6.40
CA ASP A 29 -14.02 32.36 -5.84
C ASP A 29 -15.38 31.83 -6.29
N PHE A 30 -15.49 31.37 -7.55
CA PHE A 30 -16.77 30.93 -8.13
C PHE A 30 -17.04 29.46 -7.83
N VAL A 31 -16.08 28.58 -8.11
CA VAL A 31 -16.27 27.12 -7.94
C VAL A 31 -16.62 26.75 -6.50
N PRO A 32 -15.88 27.20 -5.45
CA PRO A 32 -16.24 26.85 -4.09
C PRO A 32 -17.61 27.37 -3.66
N LYS A 33 -17.93 28.59 -4.04
CA LYS A 33 -19.16 29.26 -3.57
C LYS A 33 -20.44 28.86 -4.33
N TYR A 34 -20.34 28.74 -5.65
CA TYR A 34 -21.53 28.58 -6.50
C TYR A 34 -21.70 27.19 -7.09
N ILE A 35 -20.67 26.35 -7.01
CA ILE A 35 -20.72 24.97 -7.49
C ILE A 35 -20.53 24.00 -6.32
N GLN A 36 -19.43 24.09 -5.60
CA GLN A 36 -19.03 23.11 -4.59
C GLN A 36 -19.93 23.15 -3.35
N ALA A 37 -20.16 24.33 -2.76
CA ALA A 37 -21.01 24.44 -1.58
C ALA A 37 -22.48 24.05 -1.82
N PRO A 38 -23.14 24.42 -2.94
CA PRO A 38 -24.46 23.91 -3.27
C PRO A 38 -24.48 22.40 -3.56
N LEU A 39 -23.44 21.87 -4.23
CA LEU A 39 -23.32 20.42 -4.46
C LEU A 39 -23.14 19.66 -3.14
N GLU A 40 -22.30 20.15 -2.23
CA GLU A 40 -22.12 19.57 -0.89
C GLU A 40 -23.43 19.57 -0.09
N GLN A 41 -24.29 20.57 -0.24
CA GLN A 41 -25.62 20.61 0.37
C GLN A 41 -26.64 19.67 -0.28
N LEU A 42 -26.46 19.36 -1.58
CA LEU A 42 -27.34 18.44 -2.30
C LEU A 42 -26.91 16.97 -2.15
N ILE A 43 -25.64 16.72 -1.83
CA ILE A 43 -25.09 15.38 -1.60
C ILE A 43 -25.21 15.09 -0.09
N GLU A 44 -26.42 14.91 0.39
CA GLU A 44 -26.71 14.34 1.73
C GLU A 44 -26.62 12.79 1.74
N VAL A 45 -25.90 12.20 0.81
CA VAL A 45 -25.73 10.75 0.78
C VAL A 45 -24.58 10.39 1.73
N ASP A 46 -24.89 9.67 2.78
CA ASP A 46 -23.85 9.06 3.62
C ASP A 46 -23.02 8.12 2.73
N PRO A 47 -21.69 8.22 2.71
CA PRO A 47 -20.83 7.42 1.85
C PRO A 47 -21.11 5.90 1.88
N LYS A 48 -21.63 5.37 2.98
CA LYS A 48 -22.04 3.97 3.08
C LYS A 48 -23.20 3.61 2.15
N ASP A 49 -24.10 4.56 1.89
CA ASP A 49 -25.32 4.35 1.09
C ASP A 49 -25.03 4.35 -0.42
N GLU A 50 -23.82 4.71 -0.83
CA GLU A 50 -23.33 4.54 -2.21
C GLU A 50 -23.16 3.04 -2.59
N TYR A 51 -23.20 2.15 -1.59
CA TYR A 51 -22.98 0.70 -1.77
C TYR A 51 -24.21 -0.13 -1.36
N PRO A 52 -25.36 0.03 -2.02
CA PRO A 52 -26.62 -0.60 -1.58
C PRO A 52 -26.54 -2.13 -1.56
N ALA A 53 -25.80 -2.75 -2.50
CA ALA A 53 -25.65 -4.20 -2.52
C ALA A 53 -24.94 -4.73 -1.26
N ALA A 54 -23.88 -4.06 -0.83
CA ALA A 54 -23.19 -4.40 0.43
C ALA A 54 -24.06 -4.13 1.66
N ARG A 55 -24.97 -3.13 1.62
CA ARG A 55 -25.92 -2.82 2.72
C ARG A 55 -27.01 -3.88 2.88
N LEU A 56 -27.33 -4.64 1.82
CA LEU A 56 -28.29 -5.75 1.88
C LEU A 56 -27.69 -7.04 2.47
N MET A 57 -26.38 -7.10 2.60
CA MET A 57 -25.68 -8.26 3.18
C MET A 57 -25.57 -8.11 4.71
N GLN A 58 -25.49 -9.26 5.39
CA GLN A 58 -25.04 -9.32 6.78
C GLN A 58 -23.55 -9.68 6.76
N ARG A 59 -22.70 -8.66 6.92
CA ARG A 59 -21.25 -8.82 6.87
C ARG A 59 -20.68 -8.95 8.27
N HIS A 60 -19.69 -9.81 8.41
CA HIS A 60 -18.91 -9.98 9.61
C HIS A 60 -17.45 -9.57 9.36
N PHE A 61 -16.96 -8.63 10.14
CA PHE A 61 -15.59 -8.14 10.03
C PHE A 61 -14.70 -8.74 11.13
N VAL A 62 -13.55 -9.27 10.71
CA VAL A 62 -12.49 -9.77 11.59
C VAL A 62 -11.28 -8.87 11.43
N ILE A 63 -10.99 -8.03 12.42
CA ILE A 63 -9.87 -7.10 12.37
C ILE A 63 -8.66 -7.73 13.04
N HIS A 64 -7.58 -7.89 12.28
CA HIS A 64 -6.27 -8.27 12.76
C HIS A 64 -5.43 -7.01 12.97
N VAL A 65 -5.24 -6.60 14.22
CA VAL A 65 -4.50 -5.38 14.58
C VAL A 65 -3.16 -5.70 15.21
N GLY A 66 -2.12 -5.01 14.79
CA GLY A 66 -0.77 -5.19 15.32
C GLY A 66 0.29 -4.52 14.48
N GLY A 67 1.52 -4.48 14.95
CA GLY A 67 2.67 -3.95 14.21
C GLY A 67 3.03 -4.79 12.98
N THR A 68 4.08 -4.39 12.28
CA THR A 68 4.62 -5.18 11.16
C THR A 68 5.20 -6.51 11.66
N ASN A 69 5.08 -7.56 10.85
CA ASN A 69 5.61 -8.91 11.13
C ASN A 69 5.06 -9.53 12.44
N THR A 70 3.76 -9.41 12.66
CA THR A 70 3.04 -10.02 13.79
C THR A 70 2.14 -11.19 13.37
N GLY A 71 2.16 -11.60 12.09
CA GLY A 71 1.35 -12.71 11.58
C GLY A 71 -0.08 -12.35 11.20
N LYS A 72 -0.48 -11.08 11.21
CA LYS A 72 -1.82 -10.61 10.82
C LYS A 72 -2.28 -11.20 9.49
N THR A 73 -1.52 -10.92 8.44
CA THR A 73 -1.83 -11.33 7.07
C THR A 73 -1.83 -12.85 6.92
N TYR A 74 -0.94 -13.55 7.64
CA TYR A 74 -0.89 -15.01 7.60
C TYR A 74 -2.23 -15.65 8.02
N GLN A 75 -2.83 -15.21 9.13
CA GLN A 75 -4.11 -15.76 9.60
C GLN A 75 -5.24 -15.49 8.61
N SER A 76 -5.32 -14.28 8.08
CA SER A 76 -6.31 -13.91 7.07
C SER A 76 -6.17 -14.74 5.79
N ILE A 77 -4.93 -15.01 5.34
CA ILE A 77 -4.66 -15.86 4.18
C ILE A 77 -5.05 -17.32 4.44
N GLN A 78 -4.82 -17.85 5.65
CA GLN A 78 -5.26 -19.22 5.97
C GLN A 78 -6.78 -19.35 5.89
N ARG A 79 -7.55 -18.35 6.35
CA ARG A 79 -9.00 -18.34 6.20
C ARG A 79 -9.44 -18.20 4.74
N LEU A 80 -8.77 -17.31 3.98
CA LEU A 80 -9.03 -17.15 2.54
C LEU A 80 -8.87 -18.46 1.76
N LYS A 81 -7.84 -19.24 2.06
CA LYS A 81 -7.58 -20.54 1.43
C LYS A 81 -8.69 -21.58 1.68
N GLN A 82 -9.38 -21.48 2.80
CA GLN A 82 -10.44 -22.42 3.19
C GLN A 82 -11.80 -22.06 2.61
N ALA A 83 -11.93 -20.85 2.06
CA ALA A 83 -13.16 -20.37 1.47
C ALA A 83 -13.39 -20.98 0.08
N ASP A 84 -14.64 -21.12 -0.32
CA ASP A 84 -15.02 -21.53 -1.67
C ASP A 84 -14.73 -20.45 -2.72
N SER A 85 -14.77 -19.19 -2.32
CA SER A 85 -14.41 -18.03 -3.15
C SER A 85 -13.84 -16.92 -2.30
N GLY A 86 -12.94 -16.10 -2.88
CA GLY A 86 -12.40 -15.03 -2.09
C GLY A 86 -11.58 -14.01 -2.86
N VAL A 87 -11.38 -12.85 -2.24
CA VAL A 87 -10.54 -11.78 -2.78
C VAL A 87 -9.55 -11.29 -1.75
N TYR A 88 -8.28 -11.17 -2.17
CA TYR A 88 -7.23 -10.52 -1.40
C TYR A 88 -6.91 -9.16 -2.02
N LEU A 89 -6.99 -8.11 -1.23
CA LEU A 89 -6.78 -6.73 -1.64
C LEU A 89 -5.47 -6.20 -1.07
N ALA A 90 -4.49 -6.06 -1.94
CA ALA A 90 -3.14 -5.64 -1.63
C ALA A 90 -2.95 -4.12 -1.77
N PRO A 91 -2.08 -3.51 -0.96
CA PRO A 91 -1.66 -2.12 -1.15
C PRO A 91 -0.76 -1.93 -2.38
N LEU A 92 -0.08 -3.00 -2.79
CA LEU A 92 0.89 -2.98 -3.87
C LEU A 92 0.73 -4.21 -4.78
N ARG A 93 0.97 -4.01 -6.09
CA ARG A 93 1.00 -5.09 -7.08
C ARG A 93 1.88 -6.27 -6.65
N LEU A 94 3.06 -5.99 -6.13
CA LEU A 94 4.01 -7.02 -5.70
C LEU A 94 3.37 -7.98 -4.69
N LEU A 95 2.66 -7.46 -3.70
CA LEU A 95 1.98 -8.28 -2.69
C LEU A 95 0.83 -9.09 -3.29
N ALA A 96 0.08 -8.51 -4.22
CA ALA A 96 -0.96 -9.26 -4.94
C ALA A 96 -0.35 -10.45 -5.70
N CYS A 97 0.78 -10.25 -6.39
CA CYS A 97 1.50 -11.33 -7.08
C CYS A 97 2.00 -12.40 -6.11
N GLU A 98 2.59 -12.01 -4.97
CA GLU A 98 3.08 -12.96 -3.96
C GLU A 98 1.95 -13.82 -3.38
N ILE A 99 0.80 -13.22 -3.15
CA ILE A 99 -0.36 -13.96 -2.64
C ILE A 99 -0.96 -14.87 -3.71
N GLN A 100 -1.06 -14.40 -4.96
CA GLN A 100 -1.47 -15.25 -6.09
C GLN A 100 -0.56 -16.48 -6.21
N ASP A 101 0.75 -16.28 -6.23
CA ASP A 101 1.73 -17.36 -6.30
C ASP A 101 1.59 -18.33 -5.12
N THR A 102 1.43 -17.79 -3.90
CA THR A 102 1.27 -18.59 -2.68
C THR A 102 0.01 -19.44 -2.73
N LEU A 103 -1.13 -18.86 -3.13
CA LEU A 103 -2.39 -19.57 -3.25
C LEU A 103 -2.32 -20.68 -4.32
N ASN A 104 -1.80 -20.36 -5.51
CA ASN A 104 -1.63 -21.33 -6.59
C ASN A 104 -0.65 -22.44 -6.21
N HIS A 105 0.44 -22.12 -5.51
CA HIS A 105 1.38 -23.14 -5.02
C HIS A 105 0.73 -24.09 -4.01
N ASP A 106 -0.15 -23.57 -3.17
CA ASP A 106 -0.87 -24.34 -2.15
C ASP A 106 -2.14 -25.04 -2.71
N GLY A 107 -2.32 -25.00 -4.01
CA GLY A 107 -3.42 -25.72 -4.71
C GLY A 107 -4.75 -24.97 -4.74
N VAL A 108 -4.78 -23.69 -4.34
CA VAL A 108 -5.97 -22.83 -4.44
C VAL A 108 -5.85 -21.97 -5.70
N ALA A 109 -6.62 -22.31 -6.75
CA ALA A 109 -6.58 -21.57 -8.01
C ALA A 109 -6.95 -20.09 -7.80
N CYS A 110 -6.01 -19.21 -8.10
CA CYS A 110 -6.12 -17.76 -7.85
C CYS A 110 -5.70 -16.96 -9.08
N SER A 111 -6.56 -16.06 -9.53
CA SER A 111 -6.27 -15.09 -10.59
C SER A 111 -5.62 -13.82 -10.01
N LEU A 112 -4.90 -13.08 -10.86
CA LEU A 112 -4.32 -11.77 -10.53
C LEU A 112 -5.03 -10.66 -11.28
N LEU A 113 -5.42 -9.59 -10.58
CA LEU A 113 -5.96 -8.38 -11.17
C LEU A 113 -5.25 -7.14 -10.61
N THR A 114 -4.41 -6.51 -11.41
CA THR A 114 -3.73 -5.27 -11.04
C THR A 114 -3.95 -4.17 -12.08
N GLY A 115 -3.46 -2.97 -11.82
CA GLY A 115 -3.56 -1.88 -12.79
C GLY A 115 -2.78 -2.10 -14.08
N GLU A 116 -1.75 -2.94 -14.04
CA GLU A 116 -0.80 -3.16 -15.14
C GLU A 116 -0.84 -4.59 -15.70
N GLU A 117 -1.40 -5.55 -14.97
CA GLU A 117 -1.32 -6.97 -15.31
C GLU A 117 -2.57 -7.70 -14.86
N GLU A 118 -3.03 -8.59 -15.75
CA GLU A 118 -4.09 -9.55 -15.47
C GLU A 118 -3.58 -10.94 -15.83
N ASP A 119 -3.63 -11.85 -14.85
CA ASP A 119 -3.34 -13.27 -15.05
C ASP A 119 -4.55 -14.09 -14.60
N LEU A 120 -5.35 -14.49 -15.57
CA LEU A 120 -6.60 -15.21 -15.34
C LEU A 120 -6.36 -16.71 -15.33
N VAL A 121 -6.51 -17.32 -14.17
CA VAL A 121 -6.47 -18.76 -14.01
C VAL A 121 -7.88 -19.34 -14.29
N PRO A 122 -8.03 -20.28 -15.26
CA PRO A 122 -9.31 -20.86 -15.55
C PRO A 122 -9.99 -21.50 -14.33
N MET A 123 -11.28 -21.21 -14.15
CA MET A 123 -12.09 -21.72 -13.02
C MET A 123 -11.65 -21.22 -11.64
N ALA A 124 -10.69 -20.31 -11.53
CA ALA A 124 -10.34 -19.72 -10.25
C ALA A 124 -11.51 -18.94 -9.67
N ARG A 125 -11.79 -19.19 -8.39
CA ARG A 125 -12.78 -18.47 -7.59
C ARG A 125 -12.13 -17.55 -6.57
N HIS A 126 -10.80 -17.52 -6.55
CA HIS A 126 -10.00 -16.61 -5.76
C HIS A 126 -9.30 -15.59 -6.65
N ILE A 127 -9.19 -14.37 -6.15
CA ILE A 127 -8.56 -13.25 -6.85
C ILE A 127 -7.60 -12.57 -5.89
N ALA A 128 -6.34 -12.40 -6.30
CA ALA A 128 -5.41 -11.48 -5.67
C ALA A 128 -5.40 -10.19 -6.49
N SER A 129 -5.63 -9.05 -5.85
CA SER A 129 -5.84 -7.78 -6.54
C SER A 129 -5.20 -6.62 -5.79
N THR A 130 -4.90 -5.52 -6.48
CA THR A 130 -4.69 -4.25 -5.78
C THR A 130 -6.03 -3.68 -5.32
N VAL A 131 -6.03 -2.98 -4.18
CA VAL A 131 -7.26 -2.51 -3.53
C VAL A 131 -8.13 -1.65 -4.45
N GLU A 132 -7.51 -0.88 -5.36
CA GLU A 132 -8.21 -0.04 -6.35
C GLU A 132 -9.00 -0.87 -7.38
N LYS A 133 -8.63 -2.12 -7.60
CA LYS A 133 -9.24 -2.99 -8.60
C LYS A 133 -10.37 -3.86 -8.06
N LEU A 134 -10.74 -3.71 -6.78
CA LEU A 134 -11.89 -4.43 -6.22
C LEU A 134 -13.13 -4.30 -7.11
N ASN A 135 -13.66 -5.44 -7.54
CA ASN A 135 -14.93 -5.50 -8.22
C ASN A 135 -16.08 -5.44 -7.21
N LEU A 136 -16.84 -4.35 -7.21
CA LEU A 136 -17.96 -4.13 -6.29
C LEU A 136 -19.26 -4.84 -6.70
N TYR A 137 -19.26 -5.50 -7.85
CA TYR A 137 -20.44 -6.23 -8.35
C TYR A 137 -20.31 -7.75 -8.16
N GLU A 138 -19.19 -8.21 -7.64
CA GLU A 138 -18.88 -9.60 -7.40
C GLU A 138 -19.01 -9.94 -5.91
N GLN A 139 -19.59 -11.10 -5.64
CA GLN A 139 -19.73 -11.60 -4.26
C GLN A 139 -18.67 -12.64 -3.97
N TYR A 140 -18.10 -12.52 -2.76
CA TYR A 140 -17.10 -13.45 -2.26
C TYR A 140 -17.53 -14.01 -0.90
N GLU A 141 -17.13 -15.23 -0.60
CA GLU A 141 -17.28 -15.76 0.76
C GLU A 141 -16.36 -14.98 1.72
N VAL A 142 -15.07 -14.82 1.34
CA VAL A 142 -14.06 -14.13 2.17
C VAL A 142 -13.38 -13.01 1.38
N CYS A 143 -13.31 -11.82 1.98
CA CYS A 143 -12.50 -10.71 1.50
C CYS A 143 -11.38 -10.41 2.51
N VAL A 144 -10.15 -10.24 2.05
CA VAL A 144 -9.02 -9.78 2.86
C VAL A 144 -8.58 -8.40 2.39
N ILE A 145 -8.63 -7.41 3.27
CA ILE A 145 -8.16 -6.03 3.02
C ILE A 145 -6.86 -5.83 3.81
N ASP A 146 -5.74 -5.82 3.12
CA ASP A 146 -4.43 -5.72 3.77
C ASP A 146 -3.92 -4.28 3.89
N GLU A 147 -2.99 -4.06 4.84
CA GLU A 147 -2.34 -2.77 5.13
C GLU A 147 -3.35 -1.61 5.24
N CYS A 148 -4.44 -1.83 5.98
CA CYS A 148 -5.58 -0.90 6.03
C CYS A 148 -5.25 0.46 6.67
N GLN A 149 -4.09 0.64 7.33
CA GLN A 149 -3.62 1.96 7.76
C GLN A 149 -3.35 2.91 6.58
N MET A 150 -3.21 2.38 5.36
CA MET A 150 -3.13 3.18 4.13
C MET A 150 -4.41 3.98 3.85
N ILE A 151 -5.49 3.74 4.57
CA ILE A 151 -6.71 4.59 4.54
C ILE A 151 -6.41 6.06 4.85
N ALA A 152 -5.31 6.35 5.57
CA ALA A 152 -4.85 7.71 5.86
C ALA A 152 -4.06 8.36 4.70
N ASP A 153 -3.75 7.62 3.65
CA ASP A 153 -3.04 8.16 2.49
C ASP A 153 -3.93 9.16 1.72
N ARG A 154 -3.39 10.33 1.39
CA ARG A 154 -4.14 11.44 0.78
C ARG A 154 -4.61 11.14 -0.65
N GLU A 155 -3.86 10.33 -1.38
CA GLU A 155 -4.13 10.04 -2.78
C GLU A 155 -4.86 8.72 -2.95
N ARG A 156 -4.52 7.72 -2.15
CA ARG A 156 -5.00 6.34 -2.31
C ARG A 156 -5.99 5.87 -1.23
N GLY A 157 -6.09 6.57 -0.11
CA GLY A 157 -6.90 6.15 1.05
C GLY A 157 -8.37 5.89 0.72
N PHE A 158 -8.91 6.55 -0.29
CA PHE A 158 -10.27 6.33 -0.78
C PHE A 158 -10.53 4.86 -1.18
N ALA A 159 -9.51 4.15 -1.68
CA ALA A 159 -9.66 2.77 -2.11
C ALA A 159 -9.94 1.82 -0.93
N TRP A 160 -9.31 2.03 0.22
CA TRP A 160 -9.61 1.28 1.46
C TRP A 160 -10.99 1.62 2.01
N THR A 161 -11.36 2.89 2.02
CA THR A 161 -12.71 3.31 2.40
C THR A 161 -13.76 2.62 1.51
N ARG A 162 -13.56 2.65 0.18
CA ARG A 162 -14.41 1.98 -0.80
C ARG A 162 -14.47 0.47 -0.56
N ALA A 163 -13.35 -0.16 -0.26
CA ALA A 163 -13.30 -1.61 0.00
C ALA A 163 -14.08 -1.96 1.28
N ILE A 164 -13.90 -1.22 2.38
CA ILE A 164 -14.63 -1.45 3.63
C ILE A 164 -16.13 -1.24 3.44
N LEU A 165 -16.53 -0.15 2.79
CA LEU A 165 -17.94 0.18 2.62
C LEU A 165 -18.65 -0.70 1.60
N GLY A 166 -17.96 -1.08 0.50
CA GLY A 166 -18.60 -1.63 -0.69
C GLY A 166 -18.29 -3.10 -1.01
N CYS A 167 -17.33 -3.73 -0.35
CA CYS A 167 -17.04 -5.14 -0.59
C CYS A 167 -18.27 -6.01 -0.31
N GLN A 168 -18.66 -6.84 -1.27
CA GLN A 168 -19.74 -7.81 -1.14
C GLN A 168 -19.16 -9.14 -0.67
N SER A 169 -18.97 -9.31 0.63
CA SER A 169 -18.46 -10.54 1.23
C SER A 169 -19.12 -10.78 2.59
N GLU A 170 -19.44 -12.04 2.88
CA GLU A 170 -20.04 -12.40 4.17
C GLU A 170 -19.02 -12.23 5.31
N GLU A 171 -17.77 -12.54 5.05
CA GLU A 171 -16.67 -12.44 6.02
C GLU A 171 -15.55 -11.54 5.46
N VAL A 172 -15.20 -10.47 6.18
CA VAL A 172 -14.19 -9.49 5.75
C VAL A 172 -13.07 -9.42 6.77
N HIS A 173 -11.89 -9.86 6.42
CA HIS A 173 -10.68 -9.74 7.22
C HIS A 173 -9.96 -8.43 6.91
N ILE A 174 -9.64 -7.66 7.94
CA ILE A 174 -8.88 -6.42 7.82
C ILE A 174 -7.56 -6.57 8.58
N CYS A 175 -6.43 -6.46 7.87
CA CYS A 175 -5.12 -6.37 8.49
C CYS A 175 -4.71 -4.90 8.60
N THR A 176 -4.45 -4.43 9.83
CA THR A 176 -4.18 -3.02 10.07
C THR A 176 -3.17 -2.79 11.19
N ALA A 177 -2.54 -1.62 11.18
CA ALA A 177 -1.78 -1.10 12.29
C ALA A 177 -2.71 -0.44 13.34
N PRO A 178 -2.30 -0.33 14.61
CA PRO A 178 -3.16 0.17 15.69
C PRO A 178 -3.72 1.56 15.47
N GLU A 179 -2.97 2.43 14.81
CA GLU A 179 -3.36 3.83 14.56
C GLU A 179 -4.61 4.00 13.70
N ALA A 180 -4.90 3.03 12.81
CA ALA A 180 -6.09 3.10 11.96
C ALA A 180 -7.32 2.42 12.57
N LEU A 181 -7.16 1.62 13.63
CA LEU A 181 -8.23 0.81 14.22
C LEU A 181 -9.49 1.62 14.53
N SER A 182 -9.34 2.79 15.15
CA SER A 182 -10.49 3.62 15.55
C SER A 182 -11.32 4.12 14.36
N LEU A 183 -10.68 4.45 13.25
CA LEU A 183 -11.34 4.88 12.02
C LEU A 183 -12.05 3.70 11.35
N VAL A 184 -11.36 2.57 11.21
CA VAL A 184 -11.91 1.35 10.62
C VAL A 184 -13.16 0.89 11.39
N LEU A 185 -13.10 0.85 12.73
CA LEU A 185 -14.24 0.49 13.57
C LEU A 185 -15.43 1.44 13.38
N ARG A 186 -15.18 2.75 13.23
CA ARG A 186 -16.27 3.71 12.96
C ARG A 186 -16.95 3.46 11.63
N LEU A 187 -16.18 3.19 10.57
CA LEU A 187 -16.72 2.87 9.25
C LEU A 187 -17.59 1.60 9.30
N ILE A 188 -17.10 0.52 9.89
CA ILE A 188 -17.84 -0.75 10.01
C ILE A 188 -19.14 -0.54 10.78
N LYS A 189 -19.06 0.10 11.96
CA LYS A 189 -20.24 0.36 12.80
C LYS A 189 -21.27 1.27 12.13
N SER A 190 -20.85 2.25 11.33
CA SER A 190 -21.76 3.10 10.57
C SER A 190 -22.59 2.32 9.55
N CYS A 191 -22.05 1.19 9.06
CA CYS A 191 -22.75 0.27 8.17
C CYS A 191 -23.71 -0.69 8.87
N GLY A 192 -23.67 -0.79 10.20
CA GLY A 192 -24.45 -1.76 10.97
C GLY A 192 -23.88 -3.18 10.96
N ASP A 193 -22.66 -3.35 10.45
CA ASP A 193 -21.99 -4.65 10.34
C ASP A 193 -21.46 -5.10 11.72
N THR A 194 -21.30 -6.42 11.87
CA THR A 194 -20.69 -7.01 13.07
C THR A 194 -19.17 -7.02 12.95
N VAL A 195 -18.47 -6.91 14.10
CA VAL A 195 -17.01 -6.85 14.10
C VAL A 195 -16.42 -7.51 15.34
N GLU A 196 -15.35 -8.25 15.12
CA GLU A 196 -14.44 -8.73 16.17
C GLU A 196 -13.02 -8.21 15.93
N VAL A 197 -12.22 -8.12 16.99
CA VAL A 197 -10.86 -7.58 16.92
C VAL A 197 -9.88 -8.57 17.54
N HIS A 198 -8.87 -8.96 16.77
CA HIS A 198 -7.78 -9.82 17.20
C HIS A 198 -6.50 -9.00 17.27
N GLU A 199 -5.94 -8.89 18.47
CA GLU A 199 -4.67 -8.21 18.68
C GLU A 199 -3.51 -9.18 18.46
N HIS A 200 -2.53 -8.74 17.68
CA HIS A 200 -1.33 -9.50 17.34
C HIS A 200 -0.10 -8.81 17.92
N GLU A 201 0.53 -9.47 18.85
CA GLU A 201 1.79 -9.00 19.42
C GLU A 201 2.98 -9.54 18.64
N ARG A 202 4.04 -8.75 18.59
CA ARG A 202 5.28 -9.17 17.98
C ARG A 202 5.99 -10.20 18.85
N THR A 203 6.30 -11.36 18.27
CA THR A 203 7.05 -12.42 18.98
C THR A 203 8.54 -12.11 19.09
N THR A 204 9.09 -11.31 18.17
CA THR A 204 10.50 -10.94 18.14
C THR A 204 10.68 -9.48 18.56
N ARG A 205 11.45 -9.25 19.62
CA ARG A 205 11.77 -7.90 20.09
C ARG A 205 12.66 -7.19 19.07
N LEU A 206 12.36 -5.92 18.78
CA LEU A 206 13.25 -5.01 18.06
C LEU A 206 14.15 -4.32 19.07
N GLU A 207 15.45 -4.33 18.80
CA GLU A 207 16.44 -3.62 19.58
C GLU A 207 17.08 -2.51 18.73
N TYR A 208 17.14 -1.32 19.30
CA TYR A 208 17.84 -0.20 18.68
C TYR A 208 19.32 -0.27 19.08
N LEU A 209 20.20 -0.28 18.08
CA LEU A 209 21.64 -0.21 18.30
C LEU A 209 22.06 1.28 18.26
N PRO A 210 22.51 1.85 19.37
CA PRO A 210 22.80 3.31 19.46
C PRO A 210 24.07 3.72 18.72
N GLU A 211 24.99 2.77 18.47
CA GLU A 211 26.27 3.06 17.83
C GLU A 211 26.21 2.76 16.33
N PRO A 212 26.79 3.64 15.49
CA PRO A 212 26.93 3.38 14.07
C PRO A 212 27.80 2.13 13.82
N ILE A 213 27.39 1.32 12.86
CA ILE A 213 28.12 0.14 12.41
C ILE A 213 28.87 0.51 11.12
N SER A 214 30.16 0.18 11.04
CA SER A 214 30.93 0.34 9.80
C SER A 214 30.52 -0.70 8.76
N LEU A 215 30.77 -0.42 7.48
CA LEU A 215 30.45 -1.39 6.41
C LEU A 215 31.23 -2.70 6.51
N GLU A 216 32.42 -2.65 7.15
CA GLU A 216 33.26 -3.83 7.37
C GLU A 216 32.72 -4.75 8.48
N GLU A 217 31.78 -4.24 9.30
CA GLU A 217 31.11 -4.98 10.37
C GLU A 217 29.74 -5.54 9.94
N THR A 218 29.42 -5.48 8.64
CA THR A 218 28.21 -6.10 8.12
C THR A 218 28.31 -7.63 8.17
N GLU A 219 27.16 -8.25 8.49
CA GLU A 219 27.05 -9.69 8.63
C GLU A 219 26.00 -10.28 7.68
N PRO A 220 26.08 -11.57 7.34
CA PRO A 220 25.02 -12.23 6.58
C PRO A 220 23.65 -12.07 7.22
N GLY A 221 22.66 -11.65 6.41
CA GLY A 221 21.30 -11.33 6.86
C GLY A 221 21.06 -9.85 7.14
N ASP A 222 22.06 -8.98 6.97
CA ASP A 222 21.85 -7.53 7.09
C ASP A 222 21.18 -6.94 5.85
N ALA A 223 20.32 -5.95 6.11
CA ALA A 223 19.72 -5.10 5.08
C ALA A 223 20.21 -3.65 5.24
N LEU A 224 20.93 -3.15 4.24
CA LEU A 224 21.36 -1.76 4.15
C LEU A 224 20.26 -0.95 3.46
N ILE A 225 19.73 0.05 4.14
CA ILE A 225 18.67 0.91 3.62
C ILE A 225 19.23 2.24 3.15
N ALA A 226 19.01 2.52 1.86
CA ALA A 226 19.35 3.80 1.24
C ALA A 226 18.08 4.41 0.61
N PHE A 227 18.04 5.73 0.46
CA PHE A 227 16.84 6.42 -0.03
C PHE A 227 16.92 6.83 -1.51
N SER A 228 17.86 6.27 -2.27
CA SER A 228 17.92 6.46 -3.72
C SER A 228 18.41 5.20 -4.44
N LYS A 229 17.92 4.98 -5.67
CA LYS A 229 18.41 3.91 -6.56
C LYS A 229 19.93 4.00 -6.74
N LYS A 230 20.46 5.20 -6.94
CA LYS A 230 21.89 5.41 -7.16
C LYS A 230 22.70 4.89 -5.97
N THR A 231 22.32 5.29 -4.78
CA THR A 231 22.99 4.90 -3.53
C THR A 231 22.88 3.39 -3.28
N VAL A 232 21.72 2.76 -3.60
CA VAL A 232 21.56 1.31 -3.52
C VAL A 232 22.59 0.59 -4.39
N LEU A 233 22.75 1.03 -5.64
CA LEU A 233 23.72 0.42 -6.56
C LEU A 233 25.16 0.64 -6.10
N GLU A 234 25.51 1.85 -5.62
CA GLU A 234 26.85 2.16 -5.10
C GLU A 234 27.23 1.29 -3.89
N TYR A 235 26.31 1.11 -2.93
CA TYR A 235 26.56 0.22 -1.79
C TYR A 235 26.65 -1.25 -2.20
N ALA A 236 25.79 -1.70 -3.11
CA ALA A 236 25.83 -3.07 -3.59
C ALA A 236 27.16 -3.38 -4.30
N ASP A 237 27.65 -2.48 -5.14
CA ASP A 237 28.95 -2.63 -5.82
C ASP A 237 30.10 -2.68 -4.80
N ARG A 238 30.08 -1.82 -3.78
CA ARG A 238 31.09 -1.82 -2.71
C ARG A 238 31.09 -3.12 -1.93
N MET A 239 29.91 -3.63 -1.55
CA MET A 239 29.79 -4.87 -0.79
C MET A 239 30.22 -6.09 -1.63
N ASN A 240 29.80 -6.17 -2.90
CA ASN A 240 30.26 -7.22 -3.81
C ASN A 240 31.79 -7.18 -4.02
N ALA A 241 32.38 -5.98 -4.17
CA ALA A 241 33.84 -5.81 -4.30
C ALA A 241 34.59 -6.22 -3.02
N ALA A 242 33.95 -6.07 -1.84
CA ALA A 242 34.47 -6.54 -0.55
C ALA A 242 34.31 -8.07 -0.35
N GLY A 243 33.68 -8.78 -1.28
CA GLY A 243 33.49 -10.23 -1.22
C GLY A 243 32.16 -10.68 -0.59
N HIS A 244 31.23 -9.76 -0.35
CA HIS A 244 29.89 -10.05 0.18
C HIS A 244 28.85 -10.06 -0.94
N PRO A 245 28.41 -11.23 -1.43
CA PRO A 245 27.36 -11.33 -2.44
C PRO A 245 26.09 -10.61 -1.98
N THR A 246 25.58 -9.69 -2.80
CA THR A 246 24.53 -8.75 -2.38
C THR A 246 23.34 -8.77 -3.33
N SER A 247 22.14 -8.86 -2.78
CA SER A 247 20.89 -8.64 -3.50
C SER A 247 20.48 -7.16 -3.42
N ILE A 248 19.74 -6.68 -4.43
CA ILE A 248 19.29 -5.29 -4.51
C ILE A 248 17.77 -5.20 -4.69
N ILE A 249 17.11 -4.28 -3.96
CA ILE A 249 15.68 -3.98 -4.11
C ILE A 249 15.45 -2.48 -4.06
N TYR A 250 14.80 -1.92 -5.10
CA TYR A 250 14.36 -0.52 -5.13
C TYR A 250 13.04 -0.38 -5.87
N GLY A 251 12.30 0.73 -5.65
CA GLY A 251 10.93 0.91 -6.12
C GLY A 251 10.71 0.69 -7.61
N ALA A 252 11.60 1.20 -8.47
CA ALA A 252 11.52 1.05 -9.92
C ALA A 252 12.08 -0.27 -10.47
N LEU A 253 12.44 -1.24 -9.60
CA LEU A 253 12.94 -2.54 -10.07
C LEU A 253 11.74 -3.35 -10.64
N PRO A 254 11.83 -3.83 -11.91
CA PRO A 254 10.78 -4.66 -12.48
C PRO A 254 10.48 -5.91 -11.64
N TYR A 255 9.21 -6.34 -11.62
CA TYR A 255 8.76 -7.45 -10.78
C TYR A 255 9.60 -8.73 -10.92
N PRO A 256 9.88 -9.25 -12.14
CA PRO A 256 10.68 -10.47 -12.27
C PRO A 256 12.10 -10.33 -11.71
N ALA A 257 12.72 -9.15 -11.89
CA ALA A 257 14.05 -8.88 -11.36
C ALA A 257 14.01 -8.75 -9.82
N ARG A 258 12.98 -8.11 -9.26
CA ARG A 258 12.80 -8.00 -7.82
C ARG A 258 12.62 -9.38 -7.19
N ARG A 259 11.75 -10.22 -7.76
CA ARG A 259 11.53 -11.59 -7.31
C ARG A 259 12.83 -12.39 -7.34
N MET A 260 13.59 -12.34 -8.43
CA MET A 260 14.89 -13.01 -8.54
C MET A 260 15.85 -12.55 -7.42
N GLN A 261 15.92 -11.25 -7.12
CA GLN A 261 16.76 -10.73 -6.03
C GLN A 261 16.31 -11.23 -4.65
N MET A 262 15.00 -11.27 -4.43
CA MET A 262 14.42 -11.82 -3.20
C MET A 262 14.74 -13.32 -3.06
N ASP A 263 14.51 -14.10 -4.09
CA ASP A 263 14.77 -15.55 -4.10
C ASP A 263 16.25 -15.86 -3.82
N ARG A 264 17.17 -15.10 -4.39
CA ARG A 264 18.62 -15.23 -4.11
C ARG A 264 18.93 -14.99 -2.64
N PHE A 265 18.33 -13.96 -2.04
CA PHE A 265 18.52 -13.66 -0.62
C PHE A 265 17.86 -14.72 0.28
N LEU A 266 16.64 -15.18 -0.05
CA LEU A 266 15.95 -16.25 0.66
C LEU A 266 16.71 -17.57 0.63
N ARG A 267 17.33 -17.92 -0.53
CA ARG A 267 18.15 -19.13 -0.69
C ARG A 267 19.56 -18.99 -0.14
N ARG A 268 19.90 -17.83 0.44
CA ARG A 268 21.25 -17.51 0.91
C ARG A 268 22.34 -17.59 -0.18
N GLU A 269 21.96 -17.36 -1.44
CA GLU A 269 22.89 -17.17 -2.55
C GLU A 269 23.57 -15.80 -2.47
N THR A 270 22.94 -14.85 -1.73
CA THR A 270 23.49 -13.57 -1.35
C THR A 270 23.43 -13.42 0.15
N GLU A 271 24.44 -12.78 0.73
CA GLU A 271 24.60 -12.59 2.17
C GLU A 271 23.90 -11.32 2.65
N LEU A 272 23.95 -10.28 1.83
CA LEU A 272 23.44 -8.95 2.17
C LEU A 272 22.30 -8.54 1.25
N LEU A 273 21.47 -7.66 1.75
CA LEU A 273 20.45 -6.96 0.98
C LEU A 273 20.73 -5.46 1.00
N VAL A 274 20.80 -4.82 -0.15
CA VAL A 274 20.80 -3.34 -0.23
C VAL A 274 19.51 -2.89 -0.87
N ALA A 275 18.74 -2.06 -0.17
CA ALA A 275 17.41 -1.71 -0.63
C ALA A 275 17.04 -0.26 -0.35
N THR A 276 15.99 0.22 -1.03
CA THR A 276 15.26 1.40 -0.58
C THR A 276 14.22 1.01 0.47
N ASP A 277 13.54 2.00 1.03
CA ASP A 277 12.37 1.81 1.89
C ASP A 277 11.21 1.01 1.22
N ALA A 278 11.32 0.72 -0.08
CA ALA A 278 10.39 -0.17 -0.80
C ALA A 278 10.31 -1.60 -0.20
N ILE A 279 11.26 -2.01 0.65
CA ILE A 279 11.16 -3.28 1.38
C ILE A 279 10.24 -3.21 2.60
N GLY A 280 9.84 -2.02 3.03
CA GLY A 280 9.05 -1.82 4.26
C GLY A 280 7.59 -2.24 4.16
N MET A 281 7.08 -2.48 2.95
CA MET A 281 5.70 -2.88 2.73
C MET A 281 5.61 -4.35 2.34
N GLY A 282 5.30 -5.19 3.34
CA GLY A 282 4.82 -6.57 3.14
C GLY A 282 5.83 -7.60 2.64
N LEU A 283 7.09 -7.26 2.42
CA LEU A 283 8.10 -8.24 2.02
C LEU A 283 8.52 -9.10 3.22
N ASN A 284 8.27 -10.39 3.15
CA ASN A 284 8.71 -11.34 4.15
C ASN A 284 10.14 -11.83 3.85
N LEU A 285 11.14 -11.06 4.26
CA LEU A 285 12.55 -11.38 4.07
C LEU A 285 13.20 -11.71 5.42
N PRO A 286 14.10 -12.70 5.50
CA PRO A 286 14.78 -13.10 6.73
C PRO A 286 15.90 -12.12 7.10
N VAL A 287 15.54 -10.83 7.21
CA VAL A 287 16.47 -9.77 7.60
C VAL A 287 16.72 -9.85 9.09
N ARG A 288 17.99 -9.86 9.47
CA ARG A 288 18.44 -9.91 10.85
C ARG A 288 18.64 -8.52 11.47
N ARG A 289 19.31 -7.63 10.72
CA ARG A 289 19.56 -6.23 11.13
C ARG A 289 19.19 -5.30 9.98
N ILE A 290 18.64 -4.15 10.32
CA ILE A 290 18.36 -3.07 9.37
C ILE A 290 19.35 -1.94 9.66
N LEU A 291 20.18 -1.62 8.68
CA LEU A 291 21.22 -0.62 8.76
C LEU A 291 20.85 0.57 7.85
N PHE A 292 20.52 1.69 8.44
CA PHE A 292 20.25 2.91 7.67
C PHE A 292 21.57 3.56 7.26
N THR A 293 21.79 3.77 5.98
CA THR A 293 23.00 4.41 5.45
C THR A 293 23.01 5.92 5.67
N THR A 294 21.86 6.51 5.98
CA THR A 294 21.65 7.90 6.33
C THR A 294 20.37 8.06 7.13
N ASP A 295 20.33 9.04 8.02
CA ASP A 295 19.16 9.45 8.79
C ASP A 295 18.26 10.46 8.05
N LYS A 296 18.67 10.87 6.84
CA LYS A 296 17.98 11.90 6.05
C LYS A 296 17.31 11.29 4.83
N LYS A 297 15.98 11.47 4.74
CA LYS A 297 15.19 11.11 3.58
C LYS A 297 14.69 12.38 2.88
N PHE A 298 14.83 12.44 1.56
CA PHE A 298 14.23 13.49 0.74
C PHE A 298 12.78 13.12 0.41
N ASP A 299 11.82 13.95 0.80
CA ASP A 299 10.37 13.72 0.61
C ASP A 299 9.81 14.34 -0.70
N GLY A 300 10.70 14.78 -1.60
CA GLY A 300 10.34 15.48 -2.86
C GLY A 300 10.38 17.01 -2.72
N LYS A 301 10.40 17.56 -1.50
CA LYS A 301 10.46 18.99 -1.21
C LYS A 301 11.50 19.35 -0.15
N HIS A 302 11.64 18.53 0.85
CA HIS A 302 12.55 18.79 1.99
C HIS A 302 13.35 17.53 2.33
N SER A 303 14.56 17.70 2.84
CA SER A 303 15.30 16.62 3.50
C SER A 303 14.87 16.57 4.96
N ARG A 304 14.26 15.50 5.38
CA ARG A 304 13.86 15.22 6.76
C ARG A 304 14.81 14.23 7.38
#